data_771bc25caf6912d2511d732226d539a9
#
_entry.id   771bc25caf6912d2511d732226d539a9
#
_cell.length_a   1.000
_cell.length_b   1.000
_cell.length_c   1.000
_cell.angle_alpha   90.00
_cell.angle_beta   90.00
_cell.angle_gamma   90.00
#
_symmetry.space_group_name_H-M   'P 1'
#
loop_
_entity.id
_entity.type
_entity.pdbx_description
1 polymer ?
#
loop_
_entity_poly.entity_id
_entity_poly.type
_entity_poly.pdbx_seq_one_letter_code
_entity_poly.pdbx_strand_id
1 'polypeptide(L)'
;MNKKIKILKNEANIYSGNCYVNTVIFRGRIYDELKKVGQDGIKFSLQLSNGKDSKTDEWNKPTFADCTAFDSVAKRILNEYKPKDEIWLIAKYYSKQQDGKHYKGFIVREIITEQEIQQASESVFDDLPF
;
A
#
# COMPACT_ATOMS: atom_id res chain seq x y z
N MET A 1 3.35 -14.84 -15.18
CA MET A 1 2.89 -13.57 -14.55
C MET A 1 2.62 -13.81 -13.07
N ASN A 2 3.10 -12.97 -12.21
CA ASN A 2 2.86 -13.20 -10.80
C ASN A 2 1.45 -12.77 -10.38
N LYS A 3 1.06 -13.23 -9.19
CA LYS A 3 -0.29 -13.05 -8.64
C LYS A 3 -0.70 -11.57 -8.53
N LYS A 4 0.24 -10.68 -8.20
CA LYS A 4 -0.07 -9.26 -7.98
C LYS A 4 -0.44 -8.55 -9.27
N ILE A 5 0.25 -8.84 -10.36
CA ILE A 5 -0.12 -8.29 -11.66
C ILE A 5 -1.50 -8.76 -12.08
N LYS A 6 -1.81 -10.04 -11.86
CA LYS A 6 -3.14 -10.57 -12.17
C LYS A 6 -4.24 -9.85 -11.42
N ILE A 7 -4.02 -9.59 -10.13
CA ILE A 7 -4.98 -8.87 -9.30
C ILE A 7 -5.23 -7.47 -9.87
N LEU A 8 -4.18 -6.73 -10.19
CA LEU A 8 -4.32 -5.38 -10.74
C LEU A 8 -5.02 -5.38 -12.08
N LYS A 9 -4.68 -6.31 -12.96
CA LYS A 9 -5.34 -6.44 -14.28
C LYS A 9 -6.82 -6.81 -14.13
N ASN A 10 -7.14 -7.73 -13.23
CA ASN A 10 -8.52 -8.14 -12.97
C ASN A 10 -9.35 -6.97 -12.42
N GLU A 11 -8.81 -6.21 -11.49
CA GLU A 11 -9.49 -5.03 -10.96
C GLU A 11 -9.75 -4.01 -12.06
N ALA A 12 -8.77 -3.75 -12.91
CA ALA A 12 -8.94 -2.83 -14.03
C ALA A 12 -10.04 -3.30 -14.97
N ASN A 13 -10.10 -4.60 -15.27
CA ASN A 13 -11.16 -5.17 -16.11
C ASN A 13 -12.54 -5.06 -15.47
N ILE A 14 -12.64 -5.35 -14.18
CA ILE A 14 -13.90 -5.25 -13.44
C ILE A 14 -14.42 -3.82 -13.46
N TYR A 15 -13.54 -2.86 -13.27
CA TYR A 15 -13.92 -1.46 -13.15
C TYR A 15 -13.99 -0.69 -14.46
N SER A 16 -13.72 -1.34 -15.58
CA SER A 16 -13.86 -0.70 -16.88
C SER A 16 -15.30 -0.37 -17.25
N GLY A 17 -16.27 -0.98 -16.56
CA GLY A 17 -17.70 -0.69 -16.75
C GLY A 17 -18.24 0.35 -15.78
N ASN A 18 -19.15 -0.07 -14.90
CA ASN A 18 -19.89 0.84 -14.01
C ASN A 18 -19.32 0.91 -12.59
N CYS A 19 -18.26 0.22 -12.30
CA CYS A 19 -17.67 0.20 -10.96
C CYS A 19 -16.52 1.19 -10.85
N TYR A 20 -16.29 1.67 -9.63
CA TYR A 20 -15.20 2.58 -9.35
C TYR A 20 -14.01 1.80 -8.80
N VAL A 21 -12.80 2.23 -9.16
CA VAL A 21 -11.57 1.64 -8.62
C VAL A 21 -11.24 2.31 -7.30
N ASN A 22 -10.95 1.49 -6.29
CA ASN A 22 -10.43 1.97 -5.00
C ASN A 22 -9.22 1.12 -4.63
N THR A 23 -8.14 1.30 -5.37
CA THR A 23 -6.89 0.57 -5.18
C THR A 23 -5.74 1.55 -5.20
N VAL A 24 -4.89 1.47 -4.18
CA VAL A 24 -3.70 2.31 -4.04
C VAL A 24 -2.52 1.40 -3.82
N ILE A 25 -1.43 1.67 -4.52
CA ILE A 25 -0.16 0.98 -4.31
C ILE A 25 0.80 1.96 -3.63
N PHE A 26 1.29 1.56 -2.46
CA PHE A 26 2.27 2.35 -1.73
C PHE A 26 3.60 1.61 -1.66
N ARG A 27 4.67 2.36 -1.82
CA ARG A 27 6.00 1.97 -1.40
C ARG A 27 6.44 2.99 -0.36
N GLY A 28 6.69 2.54 0.85
CA GLY A 28 7.07 3.45 1.91
C GLY A 28 7.81 2.76 3.03
N ARG A 29 8.06 3.52 4.07
CA ARG A 29 8.78 3.03 5.24
C ARG A 29 7.83 3.07 6.44
N ILE A 30 7.82 1.98 7.19
CA ILE A 30 7.05 1.95 8.43
C ILE A 30 7.69 2.95 9.39
N TYR A 31 6.95 4.01 9.73
CA TYR A 31 7.52 5.14 10.47
C TYR A 31 7.51 4.92 11.98
N ASP A 32 6.43 4.37 12.48
CA ASP A 32 6.19 4.26 13.92
C ASP A 32 5.88 2.82 14.30
N GLU A 33 5.63 2.60 15.59
CA GLU A 33 5.33 1.28 16.10
C GLU A 33 4.10 0.66 15.43
N LEU A 34 4.13 -0.66 15.32
CA LEU A 34 2.99 -1.44 14.86
C LEU A 34 2.05 -1.64 16.03
N LYS A 35 0.97 -0.88 16.07
CA LYS A 35 0.00 -0.90 17.18
C LYS A 35 -1.11 -1.90 16.93
N LYS A 36 -1.40 -2.73 17.91
CA LYS A 36 -2.53 -3.67 17.81
C LYS A 36 -3.86 -2.95 17.92
N VAL A 37 -4.80 -3.34 17.07
CA VAL A 37 -6.16 -2.80 17.04
C VAL A 37 -7.13 -3.97 17.07
N GLY A 38 -7.96 -4.06 18.11
CA GLY A 38 -8.84 -5.20 18.28
C GLY A 38 -8.06 -6.48 18.44
N GLN A 39 -8.68 -7.61 18.06
CA GLN A 39 -8.05 -8.93 18.23
C GLN A 39 -7.07 -9.28 17.09
N ASP A 40 -7.42 -8.91 15.87
CA ASP A 40 -6.71 -9.39 14.69
C ASP A 40 -6.18 -8.28 13.79
N GLY A 41 -6.15 -7.03 14.28
CA GLY A 41 -5.73 -5.89 13.49
C GLY A 41 -4.45 -5.24 13.99
N ILE A 42 -3.79 -4.52 13.09
CA ILE A 42 -2.69 -3.62 13.43
C ILE A 42 -2.87 -2.30 12.71
N LYS A 43 -2.32 -1.25 13.31
CA LYS A 43 -2.33 0.09 12.74
C LYS A 43 -0.92 0.65 12.74
N PHE A 44 -0.55 1.33 11.67
CA PHE A 44 0.78 1.93 11.56
C PHE A 44 0.75 3.12 10.61
N SER A 45 1.74 3.98 10.72
CA SER A 45 1.95 5.08 9.77
C SER A 45 3.00 4.67 8.75
N LEU A 46 2.71 4.94 7.49
CA LEU A 46 3.63 4.70 6.40
C LEU A 46 4.18 6.03 5.90
N GLN A 47 5.50 6.18 5.94
CA GLN A 47 6.18 7.36 5.46
C GLN A 47 6.38 7.26 3.95
N LEU A 48 5.81 8.22 3.22
CA LEU A 48 5.87 8.25 1.76
C LEU A 48 6.72 9.43 1.31
N SER A 49 7.61 9.19 0.36
CA SER A 49 8.48 10.23 -0.18
C SER A 49 7.72 11.13 -1.16
N ASN A 50 7.93 12.41 -1.07
CA ASN A 50 7.44 13.41 -2.03
C ASN A 50 8.55 13.91 -2.95
N GLY A 51 9.67 13.16 -3.01
CA GLY A 51 10.76 13.47 -3.90
C GLY A 51 11.59 14.68 -3.48
N LYS A 52 12.39 15.15 -4.42
CA LYS A 52 13.25 16.32 -4.22
C LYS A 52 12.69 17.51 -4.96
N ASP A 53 12.94 18.71 -4.40
CA ASP A 53 12.68 19.97 -5.10
C ASP A 53 13.69 20.10 -6.24
N SER A 54 13.19 20.31 -7.46
CA SER A 54 14.04 20.41 -8.65
C SER A 54 14.95 21.64 -8.65
N LYS A 55 14.60 22.67 -7.90
CA LYS A 55 15.37 23.91 -7.85
C LYS A 55 16.46 23.89 -6.78
N THR A 56 16.16 23.33 -5.59
CA THR A 56 17.06 23.35 -4.44
C THR A 56 17.78 22.03 -4.23
N ASP A 57 17.35 20.96 -4.89
CA ASP A 57 17.84 19.59 -4.71
C ASP A 57 17.67 19.07 -3.27
N GLU A 58 16.81 19.70 -2.49
CA GLU A 58 16.48 19.27 -1.14
C GLU A 58 15.28 18.34 -1.13
N TRP A 59 15.27 17.40 -0.18
CA TRP A 59 14.15 16.50 -0.01
C TRP A 59 12.92 17.24 0.49
N ASN A 60 11.79 17.03 -0.17
CA ASN A 60 10.50 17.56 0.30
C ASN A 60 10.08 16.82 1.57
N LYS A 61 9.24 17.48 2.38
CA LYS A 61 8.69 16.85 3.56
C LYS A 61 7.87 15.62 3.17
N PRO A 62 8.03 14.51 3.90
CA PRO A 62 7.27 13.30 3.58
C PRO A 62 5.79 13.44 3.91
N THR A 63 4.99 12.61 3.28
CA THR A 63 3.58 12.42 3.61
C THR A 63 3.45 11.14 4.42
N PHE A 64 2.54 11.13 5.39
CA PHE A 64 2.29 9.97 6.21
C PHE A 64 0.89 9.44 5.93
N ALA A 65 0.79 8.15 5.65
CA ALA A 65 -0.48 7.48 5.40
C ALA A 65 -0.80 6.56 6.59
N ASP A 66 -2.01 6.73 7.14
CA ASP A 66 -2.48 5.85 8.21
C ASP A 66 -2.99 4.55 7.60
N CYS A 67 -2.32 3.46 7.94
CA CYS A 67 -2.62 2.14 7.41
C CYS A 67 -3.13 1.21 8.51
N THR A 68 -4.10 0.37 8.15
CA THR A 68 -4.64 -0.66 9.03
C THR A 68 -4.64 -1.98 8.27
N ALA A 69 -4.23 -3.05 8.94
CA ALA A 69 -4.24 -4.38 8.36
C ALA A 69 -4.95 -5.34 9.32
N PHE A 70 -5.54 -6.40 8.77
CA PHE A 70 -6.31 -7.37 9.53
C PHE A 70 -5.87 -8.80 9.21
N ASP A 71 -6.14 -9.70 10.12
CA ASP A 71 -6.01 -11.16 9.94
C ASP A 71 -4.62 -11.59 9.45
N SER A 72 -4.55 -12.34 8.38
CA SER A 72 -3.28 -12.89 7.87
C SER A 72 -2.30 -11.82 7.44
N VAL A 73 -2.79 -10.71 6.87
CA VAL A 73 -1.93 -9.60 6.46
C VAL A 73 -1.30 -8.95 7.68
N ALA A 74 -2.08 -8.73 8.74
CA ALA A 74 -1.58 -8.16 10.00
C ALA A 74 -0.52 -9.07 10.63
N LYS A 75 -0.78 -10.37 10.68
CA LYS A 75 0.17 -11.35 11.22
C LYS A 75 1.48 -11.34 10.43
N ARG A 76 1.39 -11.29 9.13
CA ARG A 76 2.58 -11.26 8.26
C ARG A 76 3.41 -10.01 8.50
N ILE A 77 2.77 -8.84 8.62
CA ILE A 77 3.48 -7.60 8.90
C ILE A 77 4.18 -7.66 10.25
N LEU A 78 3.48 -8.15 11.28
CA LEU A 78 4.06 -8.28 12.61
C LEU A 78 5.26 -9.23 12.65
N ASN A 79 5.22 -10.30 11.86
CA ASN A 79 6.27 -11.31 11.86
C ASN A 79 7.46 -10.95 10.98
N GLU A 80 7.25 -10.25 9.88
CA GLU A 80 8.30 -10.01 8.87
C GLU A 80 8.83 -8.59 8.83
N TYR A 81 8.13 -7.63 9.44
CA TYR A 81 8.47 -6.21 9.34
C TYR A 81 8.57 -5.56 10.71
N LYS A 82 9.35 -4.50 10.78
CA LYS A 82 9.54 -3.69 12.00
C LYS A 82 9.58 -2.22 11.62
N PRO A 83 9.48 -1.30 12.58
CA PRO A 83 9.65 0.13 12.29
C PRO A 83 10.94 0.40 11.52
N LYS A 84 10.88 1.31 10.57
CA LYS A 84 11.93 1.73 9.64
C LYS A 84 12.14 0.80 8.45
N ASP A 85 11.50 -0.37 8.41
CA ASP A 85 11.55 -1.23 7.24
C ASP A 85 10.76 -0.64 6.08
N GLU A 86 11.26 -0.87 4.86
CA GLU A 86 10.54 -0.52 3.65
C GLU A 86 9.53 -1.62 3.33
N ILE A 87 8.36 -1.21 2.91
CA ILE A 87 7.29 -2.14 2.54
C ILE A 87 6.56 -1.66 1.30
N TRP A 88 6.21 -2.58 0.43
CA TRP A 88 5.31 -2.36 -0.70
C TRP A 88 3.97 -2.99 -0.38
N LEU A 89 2.90 -2.27 -0.58
CA LEU A 89 1.58 -2.80 -0.27
C LEU A 89 0.51 -2.30 -1.24
N ILE A 90 -0.56 -3.08 -1.31
CA ILE A 90 -1.78 -2.72 -2.01
C ILE A 90 -2.83 -2.43 -0.94
N ALA A 91 -3.46 -1.27 -1.03
CA ALA A 91 -4.44 -0.83 -0.05
C ALA A 91 -5.67 -0.26 -0.73
N LYS A 92 -6.73 -0.09 0.05
CA LYS A 92 -7.88 0.69 -0.37
C LYS A 92 -8.06 1.86 0.58
N TYR A 93 -8.52 2.99 0.04
CA TYR A 93 -8.87 4.15 0.86
C TYR A 93 -10.24 3.95 1.50
N TYR A 94 -10.36 4.34 2.76
CA TYR A 94 -11.67 4.37 3.40
C TYR A 94 -11.88 5.68 4.13
N SER A 95 -13.14 6.07 4.25
CA SER A 95 -13.57 7.22 5.00
C SER A 95 -14.95 6.91 5.57
N LYS A 96 -15.12 7.11 6.87
CA LYS A 96 -16.43 6.90 7.49
C LYS A 96 -16.67 7.90 8.61
N GLN A 97 -17.94 8.19 8.85
CA GLN A 97 -18.37 8.98 9.97
C GLN A 97 -19.05 8.07 10.98
N GLN A 98 -18.65 8.19 12.24
CA GLN A 98 -19.25 7.42 13.32
C GLN A 98 -19.21 8.24 14.59
N ASP A 99 -20.34 8.37 15.27
CA ASP A 99 -20.48 9.11 16.53
C ASP A 99 -19.92 10.54 16.44
N GLY A 100 -20.20 11.22 15.33
CA GLY A 100 -19.74 12.58 15.10
C GLY A 100 -18.28 12.74 14.76
N LYS A 101 -17.54 11.63 14.67
CA LYS A 101 -16.13 11.63 14.31
C LYS A 101 -15.94 11.11 12.89
N HIS A 102 -14.97 11.70 12.20
CA HIS A 102 -14.61 11.32 10.84
C HIS A 102 -13.32 10.51 10.87
N TYR A 103 -13.40 9.27 10.38
CA TYR A 103 -12.24 8.39 10.28
C TYR A 103 -11.88 8.18 8.82
N LYS A 104 -10.59 8.29 8.51
CA LYS A 104 -10.09 8.05 7.15
C LYS A 104 -8.73 7.37 7.23
N GLY A 105 -8.40 6.64 6.20
CA GLY A 105 -7.12 5.95 6.11
C GLY A 105 -7.12 4.93 5.02
N PHE A 106 -6.19 3.98 5.14
CA PHE A 106 -5.99 2.95 4.13
C PHE A 106 -6.04 1.57 4.79
N ILE A 107 -6.78 0.65 4.18
CA ILE A 107 -6.83 -0.74 4.63
C ILE A 107 -5.91 -1.54 3.71
N VAL A 108 -4.89 -2.17 4.29
CA VAL A 108 -3.93 -2.97 3.54
C VAL A 108 -4.58 -4.26 3.10
N ARG A 109 -4.60 -4.51 1.80
CA ARG A 109 -5.16 -5.73 1.22
C ARG A 109 -4.11 -6.80 1.03
N GLU A 110 -2.93 -6.43 0.55
CA GLU A 110 -1.84 -7.34 0.27
C GLU A 110 -0.49 -6.67 0.44
N ILE A 111 0.52 -7.48 0.73
CA ILE A 111 1.91 -7.07 0.73
C ILE A 111 2.54 -7.57 -0.56
N ILE A 112 3.38 -6.73 -1.18
CA ILE A 112 4.10 -7.10 -2.39
C ILE A 112 5.57 -7.26 -2.02
N THR A 113 6.15 -8.42 -2.32
CA THR A 113 7.57 -8.66 -2.07
C THR A 113 8.42 -8.04 -3.17
N GLU A 114 9.70 -7.76 -2.89
CA GLU A 114 10.63 -7.27 -3.90
C GLU A 114 10.72 -8.22 -5.10
N GLN A 115 10.72 -9.51 -4.82
CA GLN A 115 10.76 -10.52 -5.87
C GLN A 115 9.54 -10.43 -6.78
N GLU A 116 8.36 -10.26 -6.21
CA GLU A 116 7.13 -10.10 -6.99
C GLU A 116 7.15 -8.84 -7.85
N ILE A 117 7.68 -7.74 -7.32
CA ILE A 117 7.80 -6.50 -8.07
C ILE A 117 8.77 -6.64 -9.23
N GLN A 118 9.90 -7.29 -9.00
CA GLN A 118 10.90 -7.53 -10.03
C GLN A 118 10.32 -8.39 -11.17
N GLN A 119 9.62 -9.46 -10.83
CA GLN A 119 8.93 -10.31 -11.80
C GLN A 119 7.84 -9.53 -12.55
N ALA A 120 7.11 -8.68 -11.84
CA ALA A 120 6.07 -7.85 -12.43
C ALA A 120 6.66 -6.88 -13.45
N SER A 121 7.77 -6.24 -13.13
CA SER A 121 8.45 -5.31 -14.04
C SER A 121 8.94 -6.02 -15.29
N GLU A 122 9.53 -7.19 -15.16
CA GLU A 122 9.96 -8.01 -16.28
C GLU A 122 8.78 -8.39 -17.17
N SER A 123 7.67 -8.82 -16.58
CA SER A 123 6.47 -9.18 -17.33
C SER A 123 5.90 -7.99 -18.11
N VAL A 124 5.91 -6.81 -17.52
CA VAL A 124 5.41 -5.60 -18.18
C VAL A 124 6.28 -5.25 -19.39
N PHE A 125 7.60 -5.34 -19.24
CA PHE A 125 8.51 -5.07 -20.36
C PHE A 125 8.37 -6.10 -21.48
N ASP A 126 8.15 -7.36 -21.14
CA ASP A 126 7.96 -8.41 -22.13
C ASP A 126 6.68 -8.23 -22.95
N ASP A 127 5.66 -7.61 -22.35
CA ASP A 127 4.37 -7.38 -23.00
C ASP A 127 4.33 -6.08 -23.83
N LEU A 128 5.40 -5.27 -23.80
CA LEU A 128 5.45 -4.03 -24.56
C LEU A 128 5.75 -4.29 -26.05
N PRO A 129 5.08 -3.55 -26.95
CA PRO A 129 5.17 -3.80 -28.39
C PRO A 129 6.39 -3.14 -29.07
N PHE A 130 7.54 -3.20 -28.45
CA PHE A 130 8.76 -2.72 -29.08
C PHE A 130 9.93 -3.63 -28.91
#